data_2df6e4a63600a75ed64764b12e78809d
#
_entry.id   2df6e4a63600a75ed64764b12e78809d
#
_cell.length_a   1.000
_cell.length_b   1.000
_cell.length_c   1.000
_cell.angle_alpha   90.00
_cell.angle_beta   90.00
_cell.angle_gamma   90.00
#
_symmetry.space_group_name_H-M   'P 1'
#
loop_
_entity.id
_entity.type
_entity.pdbx_description
1 polymer ?
#
loop_
_entity_poly.entity_id
_entity_poly.type
_entity_poly.pdbx_seq_one_letter_code
_entity_poly.pdbx_strand_id
1 'polypeptide(L)'
;MPILNSYAKLREVLFQIEKDLGIEELTETERKVLAALANLSGGTKNNVSLDDIRQDVIVSDIPAPSLYRAFSTLQKRGYIGHSGGQRSGLYHLREQALD
;
A
#
# COMPACT_ATOMS: atom_id res chain seq x y z
N MET A 1 9.51 7.01 28.41
CA MET A 1 10.20 7.84 27.41
C MET A 1 9.18 8.46 26.48
N PRO A 2 9.24 9.79 26.27
CA PRO A 2 8.27 10.48 25.40
C PRO A 2 8.18 9.90 23.98
N ILE A 3 9.32 9.51 23.39
CA ILE A 3 9.38 8.96 22.05
C ILE A 3 8.61 7.64 21.98
N LEU A 4 8.77 6.78 22.97
CA LEU A 4 8.04 5.51 23.00
C LEU A 4 6.54 5.72 23.20
N ASN A 5 6.15 6.72 24.00
CA ASN A 5 4.74 7.03 24.20
C ASN A 5 4.12 7.52 22.88
N SER A 6 4.84 8.38 22.16
CA SER A 6 4.38 8.86 20.85
C SER A 6 4.27 7.72 19.84
N TYR A 7 5.24 6.81 19.85
CA TYR A 7 5.22 5.64 18.97
C TYR A 7 4.01 4.76 19.28
N ALA A 8 3.76 4.49 20.57
CA ALA A 8 2.63 3.65 20.97
C ALA A 8 1.30 4.27 20.56
N LYS A 9 1.16 5.58 20.73
CA LYS A 9 -0.05 6.29 20.29
C LYS A 9 -0.23 6.20 18.78
N LEU A 10 0.85 6.37 18.04
CA LEU A 10 0.80 6.29 16.58
C LEU A 10 0.37 4.90 16.13
N ARG A 11 0.88 3.86 16.79
CA ARG A 11 0.49 2.48 16.48
C ARG A 11 -0.97 2.22 16.77
N GLU A 12 -1.51 2.77 17.86
CA GLU A 12 -2.93 2.65 18.18
C GLU A 12 -3.79 3.31 17.11
N VAL A 13 -3.42 4.52 16.69
CA VAL A 13 -4.16 5.25 15.65
C VAL A 13 -4.11 4.46 14.35
N LEU A 14 -2.94 3.96 13.97
CA LEU A 14 -2.77 3.18 12.75
C LEU A 14 -3.61 1.91 12.79
N PHE A 15 -3.60 1.19 13.90
CA PHE A 15 -4.40 -0.02 14.07
C PHE A 15 -5.89 0.28 13.89
N GLN A 16 -6.36 1.38 14.48
CA GLN A 16 -7.76 1.76 14.36
C GLN A 16 -8.13 2.12 12.92
N ILE A 17 -7.25 2.85 12.23
CA ILE A 17 -7.47 3.20 10.82
C ILE A 17 -7.52 1.94 9.97
N GLU A 18 -6.62 1.01 10.16
CA GLU A 18 -6.61 -0.26 9.42
C GLU A 18 -7.90 -1.03 9.64
N LYS A 19 -8.39 -1.05 10.88
CA LYS A 19 -9.63 -1.73 11.22
C LYS A 19 -10.82 -1.05 10.54
N ASP A 20 -10.88 0.28 10.58
CA ASP A 20 -11.95 1.05 9.97
C ASP A 20 -12.00 0.86 8.46
N LEU A 21 -10.82 0.71 7.82
CA LEU A 21 -10.72 0.44 6.39
C LEU A 21 -10.98 -1.01 6.02
N GLY A 22 -11.01 -1.91 7.01
CA GLY A 22 -11.21 -3.33 6.74
C GLY A 22 -9.98 -4.01 6.16
N ILE A 23 -8.79 -3.46 6.34
CA ILE A 23 -7.55 -4.01 5.79
C ILE A 23 -6.74 -4.82 6.81
N GLU A 24 -7.31 -5.07 7.97
CA GLU A 24 -6.64 -5.83 9.02
C GLU A 24 -6.35 -7.29 8.61
N GLU A 25 -7.06 -7.80 7.61
CA GLU A 25 -6.84 -9.13 7.08
C GLU A 25 -5.64 -9.20 6.13
N LEU A 26 -5.15 -8.05 5.69
CA LEU A 26 -4.01 -8.00 4.78
C LEU A 26 -2.73 -8.28 5.54
N THR A 27 -1.76 -8.89 4.84
CA THR A 27 -0.44 -9.10 5.41
C THR A 27 0.29 -7.77 5.56
N GLU A 28 1.35 -7.77 6.37
CA GLU A 28 2.20 -6.59 6.53
C GLU A 28 2.77 -6.12 5.20
N THR A 29 3.20 -7.05 4.35
CA THR A 29 3.72 -6.73 3.02
C THR A 29 2.66 -6.05 2.17
N GLU A 30 1.42 -6.56 2.18
CA GLU A 30 0.33 -5.97 1.42
C GLU A 30 0.00 -4.56 1.92
N ARG A 31 0.00 -4.35 3.24
CA ARG A 31 -0.25 -3.02 3.81
C ARG A 31 0.86 -2.04 3.44
N LYS A 32 2.11 -2.49 3.41
CA LYS A 32 3.23 -1.65 2.98
C LYS A 32 3.10 -1.22 1.53
N VAL A 33 2.67 -2.13 0.66
CA VAL A 33 2.46 -1.81 -0.75
C VAL A 33 1.36 -0.75 -0.90
N LEU A 34 0.24 -0.91 -0.19
CA LEU A 34 -0.83 0.09 -0.22
C LEU A 34 -0.36 1.44 0.30
N ALA A 35 0.43 1.45 1.38
CA ALA A 35 0.95 2.69 1.95
C ALA A 35 1.88 3.40 0.96
N ALA A 36 2.77 2.66 0.30
CA ALA A 36 3.67 3.24 -0.69
C ALA A 36 2.90 3.83 -1.86
N LEU A 37 1.91 3.10 -2.37
CA LEU A 37 1.09 3.59 -3.48
C LEU A 37 0.30 4.83 -3.07
N ALA A 38 -0.26 4.84 -1.86
CA ALA A 38 -0.99 5.99 -1.35
C ALA A 38 -0.08 7.22 -1.24
N ASN A 39 1.14 7.05 -0.73
CA ASN A 39 2.08 8.15 -0.61
C ASN A 39 2.46 8.70 -1.98
N LEU A 40 2.77 7.84 -2.94
CA LEU A 40 3.23 8.26 -4.26
C LEU A 40 2.11 8.87 -5.10
N SER A 41 0.87 8.41 -4.90
CA SER A 41 -0.28 8.95 -5.62
C SER A 41 -0.90 10.17 -4.95
N GLY A 42 -0.44 10.52 -3.76
CA GLY A 42 -1.02 11.59 -2.98
C GLY A 42 -2.41 11.26 -2.44
N GLY A 43 -2.71 9.98 -2.25
CA GLY A 43 -4.01 9.53 -1.75
C GLY A 43 -5.12 9.61 -2.79
N THR A 44 -4.76 9.69 -4.07
CA THR A 44 -5.72 9.79 -5.19
C THR A 44 -5.65 8.57 -6.07
N LYS A 45 -6.45 8.58 -7.14
CA LYS A 45 -6.44 7.53 -8.17
C LYS A 45 -5.38 7.75 -9.25
N ASN A 46 -4.45 8.67 -9.03
CA ASN A 46 -3.38 8.92 -9.99
C ASN A 46 -2.53 7.67 -10.19
N ASN A 47 -2.08 7.47 -11.43
CA ASN A 47 -1.24 6.34 -11.77
C ASN A 47 0.16 6.50 -11.20
N VAL A 48 0.71 5.40 -10.71
CA VAL A 48 2.06 5.34 -10.16
C VAL A 48 2.78 4.17 -10.82
N SER A 49 4.02 4.38 -11.23
CA SER A 49 4.79 3.32 -11.88
C SER A 49 5.29 2.30 -10.86
N LEU A 50 5.39 1.05 -11.30
CA LEU A 50 5.97 -0.01 -10.46
C LEU A 50 7.39 0.32 -10.04
N ASP A 51 8.17 0.94 -10.93
CA ASP A 51 9.55 1.31 -10.61
C ASP A 51 9.60 2.32 -9.46
N ASP A 52 8.72 3.32 -9.47
CA ASP A 52 8.64 4.28 -8.37
C ASP A 52 8.23 3.61 -7.06
N ILE A 53 7.29 2.67 -7.13
CA ILE A 53 6.86 1.94 -5.94
C ILE A 53 8.01 1.13 -5.36
N ARG A 54 8.77 0.45 -6.21
CA ARG A 54 9.91 -0.37 -5.77
C ARG A 54 11.00 0.44 -5.11
N GLN A 55 11.13 1.70 -5.45
CA GLN A 55 12.13 2.60 -4.89
C GLN A 55 11.67 3.27 -3.60
N ASP A 56 10.39 3.16 -3.26
CA ASP A 56 9.87 3.77 -2.05
C ASP A 56 10.47 3.10 -0.81
N VAL A 57 10.84 3.90 0.18
CA VAL A 57 11.51 3.43 1.38
C VAL A 57 10.67 2.39 2.14
N ILE A 58 9.35 2.46 2.03
CA ILE A 58 8.45 1.54 2.74
C ILE A 58 8.58 0.12 2.20
N VAL A 59 8.85 -0.03 0.90
CA VAL A 59 8.88 -1.34 0.25
C VAL A 59 10.24 -1.73 -0.31
N SER A 60 11.23 -0.86 -0.18
CA SER A 60 12.54 -1.07 -0.83
C SER A 60 13.27 -2.33 -0.37
N ASP A 61 12.99 -2.80 0.84
CA ASP A 61 13.62 -3.99 1.41
C ASP A 61 12.80 -5.27 1.19
N ILE A 62 11.66 -5.18 0.50
CA ILE A 62 10.82 -6.35 0.23
C ILE A 62 11.38 -7.08 -1.01
N PRO A 63 11.65 -8.39 -0.91
CA PRO A 63 12.10 -9.15 -2.08
C PRO A 63 11.08 -9.08 -3.21
N ALA A 64 11.55 -9.03 -4.46
CA ALA A 64 10.69 -8.89 -5.62
C ALA A 64 9.57 -9.94 -5.71
N PRO A 65 9.84 -11.25 -5.46
CA PRO A 65 8.75 -12.23 -5.50
C PRO A 65 7.63 -11.94 -4.50
N SER A 66 7.99 -11.49 -3.30
CA SER A 66 7.00 -11.14 -2.26
C SER A 66 6.22 -9.90 -2.66
N LEU A 67 6.90 -8.92 -3.24
CA LEU A 67 6.28 -7.69 -3.70
C LEU A 67 5.25 -7.98 -4.79
N TYR A 68 5.62 -8.76 -5.80
CA TYR A 68 4.71 -9.09 -6.90
C TYR A 68 3.51 -9.92 -6.43
N ARG A 69 3.73 -10.81 -5.46
CA ARG A 69 2.63 -11.58 -4.87
C ARG A 69 1.64 -10.66 -4.16
N ALA A 70 2.16 -9.68 -3.42
CA ALA A 70 1.33 -8.70 -2.73
C ALA A 70 0.50 -7.89 -3.73
N PHE A 71 1.11 -7.44 -4.83
CA PHE A 71 0.38 -6.75 -5.89
C PHE A 71 -0.75 -7.61 -6.45
N SER A 72 -0.45 -8.87 -6.75
CA SER A 72 -1.45 -9.78 -7.31
C SER A 72 -2.64 -9.95 -6.36
N THR A 73 -2.37 -10.15 -5.08
CA THR A 73 -3.43 -10.30 -4.08
C THR A 73 -4.26 -9.02 -3.95
N LEU A 74 -3.61 -7.86 -3.91
CA LEU A 74 -4.32 -6.59 -3.79
C LEU A 74 -5.19 -6.30 -5.02
N GLN A 75 -4.71 -6.67 -6.21
CA GLN A 75 -5.52 -6.55 -7.42
C GLN A 75 -6.74 -7.46 -7.37
N LYS A 76 -6.57 -8.71 -6.94
CA LYS A 76 -7.67 -9.65 -6.82
C LYS A 76 -8.71 -9.20 -5.81
N ARG A 77 -8.26 -8.56 -4.73
CA ARG A 77 -9.16 -8.06 -3.69
C ARG A 77 -9.77 -6.70 -4.04
N GLY A 78 -9.34 -6.08 -5.14
CA GLY A 78 -9.94 -4.85 -5.61
C GLY A 78 -9.40 -3.57 -4.97
N TYR A 79 -8.27 -3.63 -4.26
CA TYR A 79 -7.67 -2.43 -3.66
C TYR A 79 -6.88 -1.61 -4.66
N ILE A 80 -6.22 -2.27 -5.62
CA ILE A 80 -5.44 -1.59 -6.64
C ILE A 80 -5.86 -2.08 -8.02
N GLY A 81 -5.66 -1.22 -9.02
CA GLY A 81 -5.89 -1.56 -10.41
C GLY A 81 -4.64 -1.34 -11.23
N HIS A 82 -4.55 -2.02 -12.36
CA HIS A 82 -3.48 -1.88 -13.33
C HIS A 82 -3.97 -0.98 -14.44
N SER A 83 -3.22 0.06 -14.75
CA SER A 83 -3.61 1.05 -15.75
C SER A 83 -2.86 0.82 -17.06
N GLY A 84 -3.54 1.09 -18.17
CA GLY A 84 -2.95 0.93 -19.51
C GLY A 84 -2.89 -0.52 -19.93
N GLY A 85 -1.99 -0.83 -20.87
CA GLY A 85 -1.81 -2.19 -21.38
C GLY A 85 -1.11 -3.09 -20.37
N GLN A 86 -1.06 -4.39 -20.69
CA GLN A 86 -0.48 -5.39 -19.79
C GLN A 86 0.96 -5.12 -19.38
N ARG A 87 1.69 -4.33 -20.17
CA ARG A 87 3.11 -4.04 -19.94
C ARG A 87 3.35 -2.63 -19.43
N SER A 88 2.27 -1.90 -19.08
CA SER A 88 2.42 -0.49 -18.71
C SER A 88 3.17 -0.28 -17.40
N GLY A 89 3.08 -1.23 -16.46
CA GLY A 89 3.70 -1.07 -15.15
C GLY A 89 3.12 0.07 -14.34
N LEU A 90 1.92 0.55 -14.69
CA LEU A 90 1.24 1.62 -13.98
C LEU A 90 0.12 1.07 -13.13
N TYR A 91 0.05 1.53 -11.89
CA TYR A 91 -0.94 1.08 -10.93
C TYR A 91 -1.64 2.27 -10.29
N HIS A 92 -2.85 2.05 -9.81
CA HIS A 92 -3.62 3.09 -9.15
C HIS A 92 -4.46 2.51 -8.02
N LEU A 93 -4.79 3.35 -7.04
CA LEU A 93 -5.70 2.96 -5.96
C LEU A 93 -7.13 2.94 -6.50
N ARG A 94 -7.89 1.93 -6.10
CA ARG A 94 -9.31 1.87 -6.41
C ARG A 94 -10.12 2.51 -5.29
N GLU A 95 -11.39 2.85 -5.56
CA GLU A 95 -12.25 3.53 -4.59
C GLU A 95 -12.28 2.83 -3.24
N GLN A 96 -12.28 1.51 -3.25
CA GLN A 96 -12.31 0.71 -2.04
C GLN A 96 -11.13 1.04 -1.11
N ALA A 97 -9.97 1.35 -1.67
CA ALA A 97 -8.77 1.68 -0.89
C ALA A 97 -8.72 3.16 -0.48
N LEU A 98 -9.54 4.01 -1.10
CA LEU A 98 -9.55 5.45 -0.84
C LEU A 98 -10.57 5.86 0.22
N ASP A 99 -11.48 4.97 0.55
CA ASP A 99 -12.48 5.24 1.60
C ASP A 99 -11.88 4.98 3.01
#